data_fb458d3fafa72f5c9b4a9bad30e040bc
#
_entry.id   fb458d3fafa72f5c9b4a9bad30e040bc
#
_cell.length_a   1.000
_cell.length_b   1.000
_cell.length_c   1.000
_cell.angle_alpha   90.00
_cell.angle_beta   90.00
_cell.angle_gamma   90.00
#
_symmetry.space_group_name_H-M   'P 1'
#
loop_
_entity.id
_entity.type
_entity.pdbx_description
1 polymer ?
#
loop_
_entity_poly.entity_id
_entity_poly.type
_entity_poly.pdbx_seq_one_letter_code
_entity_poly.pdbx_strand_id
1 'polypeptide(L)'
;MKDTLRLAIALTLIAAIAGLILSLVEAVTREPIAEQRRLETLKALQAVLPPLDNAPDADTVELIVGTDKKGKPIKRLFYRGRKDNELSGVAFKVVAPEGYSGNIEIMTGITPDGTVSGIEILNHAETPGLGAKIVEPAFKGQFKDKSLANADWRVKKDGGQFDQITGATISPRAIVKAVKGGLEYYRDHRGEILAEQEATQ
;
A
#
# COMPACT_ATOMS: atom_id res chain seq x y z
N MET A 1 11.13 54.74 -1.30
CA MET A 1 10.02 54.25 -2.17
C MET A 1 10.49 53.64 -3.49
N LYS A 2 11.42 54.26 -4.27
CA LYS A 2 11.89 53.68 -5.54
C LYS A 2 12.67 52.35 -5.35
N ASP A 3 13.47 52.25 -4.29
CA ASP A 3 14.31 51.06 -4.04
C ASP A 3 13.46 49.90 -3.50
N THR A 4 12.46 50.19 -2.67
CA THR A 4 11.48 49.16 -2.22
C THR A 4 10.66 48.60 -3.39
N LEU A 5 10.28 49.43 -4.35
CA LEU A 5 9.55 48.98 -5.55
C LEU A 5 10.45 48.16 -6.46
N ARG A 6 11.72 48.51 -6.65
CA ARG A 6 12.70 47.72 -7.41
C ARG A 6 12.92 46.33 -6.80
N LEU A 7 13.09 46.26 -5.49
CA LEU A 7 13.23 44.99 -4.77
C LEU A 7 11.96 44.13 -4.88
N ALA A 8 10.77 44.72 -4.77
CA ALA A 8 9.52 44.00 -4.94
C ALA A 8 9.40 43.42 -6.36
N ILE A 9 9.71 44.22 -7.39
CA ILE A 9 9.67 43.74 -8.78
C ILE A 9 10.69 42.60 -9.01
N ALA A 10 11.93 42.77 -8.49
CA ALA A 10 12.95 41.73 -8.64
C ALA A 10 12.54 40.39 -7.96
N LEU A 11 12.00 40.48 -6.72
CA LEU A 11 11.50 39.30 -6.01
C LEU A 11 10.33 38.64 -6.73
N THR A 12 9.39 39.43 -7.25
CA THR A 12 8.25 38.91 -8.02
C THR A 12 8.71 38.20 -9.30
N LEU A 13 9.66 38.80 -10.02
CA LEU A 13 10.25 38.16 -11.22
C LEU A 13 10.94 36.86 -10.92
N ILE A 14 11.75 36.81 -9.86
CA ILE A 14 12.45 35.58 -9.44
C ILE A 14 11.41 34.50 -9.06
N ALA A 15 10.40 34.86 -8.26
CA ALA A 15 9.35 33.95 -7.86
C ALA A 15 8.52 33.45 -9.06
N ALA A 16 8.22 34.32 -10.02
CA ALA A 16 7.50 33.94 -11.24
C ALA A 16 8.31 32.96 -12.10
N ILE A 17 9.61 33.25 -12.30
CA ILE A 17 10.50 32.36 -13.06
C ILE A 17 10.65 31.00 -12.36
N ALA A 18 10.88 31.00 -11.04
CA ALA A 18 10.96 29.77 -10.27
C ALA A 18 9.66 28.94 -10.32
N GLY A 19 8.52 29.61 -10.19
CA GLY A 19 7.20 28.96 -10.33
C GLY A 19 6.96 28.37 -11.71
N LEU A 20 7.37 29.10 -12.76
CA LEU A 20 7.27 28.62 -14.15
C LEU A 20 8.13 27.37 -14.38
N ILE A 21 9.39 27.40 -13.91
CA ILE A 21 10.29 26.26 -14.04
C ILE A 21 9.73 25.04 -13.28
N LEU A 22 9.24 25.24 -12.06
CA LEU A 22 8.68 24.16 -11.24
C LEU A 22 7.43 23.56 -11.89
N SER A 23 6.55 24.40 -12.43
CA SER A 23 5.35 23.95 -13.17
C SER A 23 5.70 23.16 -14.42
N LEU A 24 6.74 23.56 -15.12
CA LEU A 24 7.22 22.88 -16.34
C LEU A 24 7.83 21.52 -16.01
N VAL A 25 8.62 21.43 -14.94
CA VAL A 25 9.17 20.17 -14.43
C VAL A 25 8.03 19.24 -14.00
N GLU A 26 7.05 19.74 -13.24
CA GLU A 26 5.89 18.93 -12.82
C GLU A 26 5.12 18.39 -14.02
N ALA A 27 4.85 19.21 -15.03
CA ALA A 27 4.13 18.80 -16.23
C ALA A 27 4.84 17.68 -17.01
N VAL A 28 6.17 17.73 -17.09
CA VAL A 28 6.97 16.72 -17.80
C VAL A 28 7.15 15.44 -16.99
N THR A 29 7.24 15.55 -15.65
CA THR A 29 7.55 14.40 -14.78
C THR A 29 6.30 13.65 -14.31
N ARG A 30 5.13 14.25 -14.40
CA ARG A 30 3.87 13.70 -13.88
C ARG A 30 3.49 12.36 -14.51
N GLU A 31 3.52 12.27 -15.83
CA GLU A 31 3.20 11.02 -16.55
C GLU A 31 4.21 9.90 -16.30
N PRO A 32 5.54 10.12 -16.44
CA PRO A 32 6.53 9.10 -16.11
C PRO A 32 6.43 8.60 -14.67
N ILE A 33 6.17 9.48 -13.71
CA ILE A 33 5.99 9.08 -12.30
C ILE A 33 4.74 8.23 -12.14
N ALA A 34 3.63 8.59 -12.78
CA ALA A 34 2.39 7.82 -12.71
C ALA A 34 2.57 6.41 -13.30
N GLU A 35 3.26 6.29 -14.44
CA GLU A 35 3.54 4.99 -15.07
C GLU A 35 4.48 4.13 -14.22
N GLN A 36 5.53 4.70 -13.63
CA GLN A 36 6.40 3.97 -12.72
C GLN A 36 5.63 3.43 -11.50
N ARG A 37 4.77 4.23 -10.89
CA ARG A 37 3.90 3.78 -9.79
C ARG A 37 2.95 2.66 -10.20
N ARG A 38 2.43 2.72 -11.42
CA ARG A 38 1.58 1.64 -11.97
C ARG A 38 2.38 0.35 -12.13
N LEU A 39 3.58 0.43 -12.71
CA LEU A 39 4.46 -0.72 -12.88
C LEU A 39 4.89 -1.33 -11.54
N GLU A 40 5.20 -0.51 -10.53
CA GLU A 40 5.48 -0.97 -9.17
C GLU A 40 4.27 -1.68 -8.55
N THR A 41 3.07 -1.14 -8.74
CA THR A 41 1.84 -1.78 -8.28
C THR A 41 1.63 -3.13 -8.95
N LEU A 42 1.80 -3.22 -10.28
CA LEU A 42 1.69 -4.49 -11.01
C LEU A 42 2.70 -5.53 -10.54
N LYS A 43 3.95 -5.14 -10.34
CA LYS A 43 4.99 -6.03 -9.79
C LYS A 43 4.61 -6.54 -8.39
N ALA A 44 4.10 -5.66 -7.55
CA ALA A 44 3.65 -6.04 -6.21
C ALA A 44 2.45 -6.99 -6.27
N LEU A 45 1.48 -6.75 -7.16
CA LEU A 45 0.33 -7.64 -7.38
C LEU A 45 0.79 -9.04 -7.82
N GLN A 46 1.72 -9.11 -8.77
CA GLN A 46 2.30 -10.38 -9.23
C GLN A 46 3.08 -11.11 -8.12
N ALA A 47 3.72 -10.37 -7.22
CA ALA A 47 4.49 -10.96 -6.11
C ALA A 47 3.60 -11.52 -4.99
N VAL A 48 2.40 -10.95 -4.79
CA VAL A 48 1.55 -11.32 -3.65
C VAL A 48 0.35 -12.19 -4.03
N LEU A 49 -0.15 -12.11 -5.27
CA LEU A 49 -1.28 -12.91 -5.72
C LEU A 49 -0.86 -14.35 -6.05
N PRO A 50 -1.75 -15.33 -5.86
CA PRO A 50 -1.59 -16.66 -6.44
C PRO A 50 -1.45 -16.57 -7.98
N PRO A 51 -1.05 -17.67 -8.66
CA PRO A 51 -0.97 -17.70 -10.12
C PRO A 51 -2.26 -17.17 -10.77
N LEU A 52 -2.12 -16.24 -11.71
CA LEU A 52 -3.21 -15.57 -12.40
C LEU A 52 -2.91 -15.44 -13.90
N ASP A 53 -3.94 -15.28 -14.71
CA ASP A 53 -3.87 -15.07 -16.17
C ASP A 53 -4.62 -13.80 -16.63
N ASN A 54 -5.29 -13.09 -15.72
CA ASN A 54 -5.93 -11.81 -16.00
C ASN A 54 -5.01 -10.62 -15.69
N ALA A 55 -5.47 -9.41 -16.01
CA ALA A 55 -4.88 -8.13 -15.60
C ALA A 55 -5.58 -7.64 -14.32
N PRO A 56 -5.00 -7.86 -13.12
CA PRO A 56 -5.69 -7.56 -11.86
C PRO A 56 -5.91 -6.06 -11.64
N ASP A 57 -5.17 -5.19 -12.31
CA ASP A 57 -5.37 -3.73 -12.30
C ASP A 57 -6.63 -3.30 -13.08
N ALA A 58 -7.16 -4.15 -13.96
CA ALA A 58 -8.42 -3.92 -14.66
C ALA A 58 -9.63 -4.55 -13.95
N ASP A 59 -9.43 -5.54 -13.08
CA ASP A 59 -10.50 -6.20 -12.31
C ASP A 59 -10.44 -5.77 -10.84
N THR A 60 -11.02 -4.61 -10.53
CA THR A 60 -10.95 -3.98 -9.21
C THR A 60 -12.31 -3.70 -8.61
N VAL A 61 -12.40 -3.77 -7.29
CA VAL A 61 -13.56 -3.33 -6.49
C VAL A 61 -13.10 -2.24 -5.54
N GLU A 62 -13.82 -1.11 -5.51
CA GLU A 62 -13.53 -0.01 -4.58
C GLU A 62 -14.55 -0.01 -3.44
N LEU A 63 -14.06 -0.10 -2.19
CA LEU A 63 -14.91 -0.03 -1.00
C LEU A 63 -14.43 1.08 -0.05
N ILE A 64 -15.38 1.61 0.74
CA ILE A 64 -15.08 2.60 1.79
C ILE A 64 -14.65 1.85 3.04
N VAL A 65 -13.39 2.02 3.46
CA VAL A 65 -12.80 1.34 4.63
C VAL A 65 -12.81 2.19 5.91
N GLY A 66 -13.34 3.39 5.85
CA GLY A 66 -13.42 4.31 6.98
C GLY A 66 -13.55 5.76 6.55
N THR A 67 -13.34 6.65 7.49
CA THR A 67 -13.30 8.10 7.24
C THR A 67 -12.02 8.71 7.80
N ASP A 68 -11.49 9.72 7.14
CA ASP A 68 -10.33 10.47 7.62
C ASP A 68 -10.73 11.42 8.76
N LYS A 69 -9.74 12.09 9.37
CA LYS A 69 -9.94 13.10 10.44
C LYS A 69 -10.81 14.29 10.00
N LYS A 70 -11.03 14.46 8.69
CA LYS A 70 -11.84 15.54 8.10
C LYS A 70 -13.21 15.05 7.66
N GLY A 71 -13.58 13.78 7.97
CA GLY A 71 -14.86 13.17 7.59
C GLY A 71 -14.93 12.71 6.14
N LYS A 72 -13.82 12.71 5.38
CA LYS A 72 -13.80 12.19 4.01
C LYS A 72 -13.69 10.67 4.00
N PRO A 73 -14.44 9.97 3.14
CA PRO A 73 -14.35 8.52 3.03
C PRO A 73 -12.96 8.09 2.56
N ILE A 74 -12.36 7.15 3.27
CA ILE A 74 -11.14 6.47 2.87
C ILE A 74 -11.55 5.29 2.00
N LYS A 75 -11.16 5.32 0.73
CA LYS A 75 -11.45 4.27 -0.23
C LYS A 75 -10.26 3.31 -0.34
N ARG A 76 -10.55 2.02 -0.52
CA ARG A 76 -9.55 0.98 -0.77
C ARG A 76 -9.93 0.20 -2.01
N LEU A 77 -8.95 0.03 -2.90
CA LEU A 77 -9.06 -0.84 -4.07
C LEU A 77 -8.70 -2.27 -3.67
N PHE A 78 -9.53 -3.20 -4.11
CA PHE A 78 -9.31 -4.63 -4.06
C PHE A 78 -9.09 -5.12 -5.49
N TYR A 79 -7.92 -5.68 -5.75
CA TYR A 79 -7.49 -6.20 -7.04
C TYR A 79 -7.80 -7.69 -7.09
N ARG A 80 -8.54 -8.15 -8.09
CA ARG A 80 -8.93 -9.55 -8.22
C ARG A 80 -8.02 -10.26 -9.21
N GLY A 81 -7.27 -11.25 -8.73
CA GLY A 81 -6.51 -12.18 -9.56
C GLY A 81 -7.41 -13.33 -10.00
N ARG A 82 -7.45 -13.63 -11.28
CA ARG A 82 -8.18 -14.78 -11.84
C ARG A 82 -7.25 -15.71 -12.56
N LYS A 83 -7.61 -17.00 -12.55
CA LYS A 83 -6.98 -18.03 -13.32
C LYS A 83 -8.06 -18.91 -13.92
N ASP A 84 -8.02 -19.17 -15.23
CA ASP A 84 -9.04 -19.92 -15.95
C ASP A 84 -10.46 -19.35 -15.69
N ASN A 85 -10.57 -18.03 -15.61
CA ASN A 85 -11.79 -17.25 -15.25
C ASN A 85 -12.31 -17.43 -13.82
N GLU A 86 -11.69 -18.28 -13.00
CA GLU A 86 -12.02 -18.42 -11.59
C GLU A 86 -11.17 -17.46 -10.73
N LEU A 87 -11.75 -16.97 -9.62
CA LEU A 87 -11.03 -16.09 -8.69
C LEU A 87 -9.95 -16.87 -7.96
N SER A 88 -8.68 -16.58 -8.26
CA SER A 88 -7.52 -17.21 -7.63
C SER A 88 -7.08 -16.49 -6.35
N GLY A 89 -7.30 -15.18 -6.25
CA GLY A 89 -6.95 -14.39 -5.09
C GLY A 89 -7.38 -12.94 -5.17
N VAL A 90 -7.21 -12.24 -4.07
CA VAL A 90 -7.49 -10.80 -3.95
C VAL A 90 -6.27 -10.11 -3.34
N ALA A 91 -5.88 -8.97 -3.88
CA ALA A 91 -4.85 -8.13 -3.27
C ALA A 91 -5.41 -6.75 -2.91
N PHE A 92 -4.90 -6.17 -1.84
CA PHE A 92 -5.27 -4.83 -1.41
C PHE A 92 -4.13 -4.15 -0.66
N LYS A 93 -4.13 -2.83 -0.71
CA LYS A 93 -3.15 -2.02 0.02
C LYS A 93 -3.63 -1.76 1.44
N VAL A 94 -2.74 -1.99 2.42
CA VAL A 94 -2.90 -1.54 3.80
C VAL A 94 -1.80 -0.54 4.16
N VAL A 95 -2.10 0.37 5.06
CA VAL A 95 -1.14 1.34 5.59
C VAL A 95 -0.96 1.06 7.07
N ALA A 96 0.29 0.91 7.49
CA ALA A 96 0.68 0.85 8.90
C ALA A 96 1.16 2.25 9.33
N PRO A 97 0.32 3.04 10.00
CA PRO A 97 0.66 4.43 10.35
C PRO A 97 1.61 4.53 11.55
N GLU A 98 1.80 3.44 12.27
CA GLU A 98 2.60 3.36 13.50
C GLU A 98 4.02 2.83 13.23
N GLY A 99 4.57 3.00 12.02
CA GLY A 99 5.98 2.72 11.73
C GLY A 99 6.91 3.63 12.55
N TYR A 100 8.18 3.25 12.70
CA TYR A 100 9.15 4.04 13.47
C TYR A 100 9.41 5.41 12.84
N SER A 101 9.58 5.47 11.52
CA SER A 101 9.85 6.71 10.79
C SER A 101 8.64 7.21 9.98
N GLY A 102 7.45 6.66 10.22
CA GLY A 102 6.22 7.08 9.55
C GLY A 102 5.42 5.92 8.96
N ASN A 103 4.61 6.23 7.95
CA ASN A 103 3.74 5.26 7.32
C ASN A 103 4.53 4.19 6.56
N ILE A 104 4.09 2.93 6.69
CA ILE A 104 4.56 1.83 5.85
C ILE A 104 3.37 1.38 4.99
N GLU A 105 3.53 1.39 3.66
CA GLU A 105 2.52 0.92 2.72
C GLU A 105 2.82 -0.51 2.31
N ILE A 106 1.83 -1.38 2.43
CA ILE A 106 1.97 -2.82 2.21
C ILE A 106 0.90 -3.27 1.23
N MET A 107 1.30 -3.96 0.16
CA MET A 107 0.38 -4.78 -0.65
C MET A 107 0.23 -6.13 0.03
N THR A 108 -1.00 -6.55 0.27
CA THR A 108 -1.33 -7.85 0.87
C THR A 108 -2.13 -8.65 -0.13
N GLY A 109 -1.65 -9.82 -0.49
CA GLY A 109 -2.36 -10.81 -1.30
C GLY A 109 -2.95 -11.89 -0.41
N ILE A 110 -4.14 -12.35 -0.77
CA ILE A 110 -4.87 -13.41 -0.08
C ILE A 110 -5.54 -14.33 -1.08
N THR A 111 -5.76 -15.56 -0.69
CA THR A 111 -6.67 -16.49 -1.36
C THR A 111 -8.13 -16.14 -1.01
N PRO A 112 -9.13 -16.62 -1.77
CA PRO A 112 -10.53 -16.30 -1.51
C PRO A 112 -11.05 -16.73 -0.13
N ASP A 113 -10.39 -17.68 0.54
CA ASP A 113 -10.71 -18.12 1.92
C ASP A 113 -10.13 -17.18 2.99
N GLY A 114 -9.29 -16.20 2.61
CA GLY A 114 -8.68 -15.23 3.52
C GLY A 114 -7.31 -15.65 4.07
N THR A 115 -6.67 -16.63 3.46
CA THR A 115 -5.29 -17.01 3.76
C THR A 115 -4.33 -16.11 3.00
N VAL A 116 -3.31 -15.58 3.67
CA VAL A 116 -2.29 -14.71 3.05
C VAL A 116 -1.45 -15.52 2.08
N SER A 117 -1.43 -15.14 0.81
CA SER A 117 -0.56 -15.69 -0.23
C SER A 117 0.81 -15.00 -0.24
N GLY A 118 0.87 -13.73 0.15
CA GLY A 118 2.10 -12.96 0.29
C GLY A 118 1.87 -11.52 0.69
N ILE A 119 2.94 -10.85 1.12
CA ILE A 119 2.95 -9.40 1.31
C ILE A 119 4.14 -8.79 0.56
N GLU A 120 3.98 -7.53 0.10
CA GLU A 120 5.05 -6.73 -0.48
C GLU A 120 5.04 -5.33 0.11
N ILE A 121 6.23 -4.81 0.46
CA ILE A 121 6.37 -3.45 1.01
C ILE A 121 6.48 -2.48 -0.17
N LEU A 122 5.49 -1.61 -0.32
CA LEU A 122 5.45 -0.64 -1.42
C LEU A 122 6.24 0.62 -1.11
N ASN A 123 6.13 1.11 0.14
CA ASN A 123 6.78 2.34 0.55
C ASN A 123 7.03 2.35 2.05
N HIS A 124 8.17 2.88 2.47
CA HIS A 124 8.53 3.10 3.88
C HIS A 124 9.63 4.16 4.01
N ALA A 125 9.76 4.75 5.18
CA ALA A 125 10.84 5.66 5.54
C ALA A 125 11.71 5.12 6.68
N GLU A 126 11.68 3.80 6.92
CA GLU A 126 12.37 3.14 8.02
C GLU A 126 13.89 3.23 7.90
N THR A 127 14.59 3.21 9.04
CA THR A 127 16.04 3.36 9.14
C THR A 127 16.77 2.22 8.40
N PRO A 128 17.69 2.54 7.47
CA PRO A 128 18.54 1.55 6.80
C PRO A 128 19.30 0.66 7.79
N GLY A 129 19.39 -0.64 7.49
CA GLY A 129 20.08 -1.63 8.32
C GLY A 129 19.31 -2.05 9.59
N LEU A 130 18.22 -1.36 9.93
CA LEU A 130 17.32 -1.67 11.06
C LEU A 130 15.90 -1.93 10.54
N GLY A 131 14.98 -0.99 10.74
CA GLY A 131 13.58 -1.10 10.34
C GLY A 131 13.39 -1.39 8.84
N ALA A 132 14.28 -0.91 7.98
CA ALA A 132 14.25 -1.17 6.54
C ALA A 132 14.36 -2.67 6.16
N LYS A 133 14.81 -3.55 7.08
CA LYS A 133 14.83 -5.00 6.85
C LYS A 133 13.44 -5.63 6.69
N ILE A 134 12.37 -4.88 6.90
CA ILE A 134 10.99 -5.31 6.58
C ILE A 134 10.80 -5.69 5.10
N VAL A 135 11.66 -5.20 4.18
CA VAL A 135 11.61 -5.55 2.75
C VAL A 135 12.26 -6.91 2.45
N GLU A 136 13.02 -7.47 3.38
CA GLU A 136 13.75 -8.71 3.17
C GLU A 136 12.79 -9.91 3.03
N PRO A 137 13.08 -10.87 2.13
CA PRO A 137 12.25 -12.05 1.93
C PRO A 137 12.00 -12.85 3.23
N ALA A 138 12.98 -12.91 4.12
CA ALA A 138 12.86 -13.59 5.41
C ALA A 138 11.76 -12.97 6.30
N PHE A 139 11.62 -11.64 6.30
CA PHE A 139 10.55 -10.98 7.04
C PHE A 139 9.19 -11.15 6.34
N LYS A 140 9.12 -10.88 5.05
CA LYS A 140 7.86 -10.98 4.28
C LYS A 140 7.31 -12.41 4.24
N GLY A 141 8.19 -13.40 4.12
CA GLY A 141 7.82 -14.82 3.97
C GLY A 141 7.07 -15.39 5.18
N GLN A 142 7.22 -14.83 6.37
CA GLN A 142 6.53 -15.32 7.56
C GLN A 142 5.00 -15.09 7.55
N PHE A 143 4.50 -14.21 6.67
CA PHE A 143 3.07 -13.96 6.51
C PHE A 143 2.38 -14.98 5.62
N LYS A 144 3.13 -15.68 4.77
CA LYS A 144 2.58 -16.66 3.86
C LYS A 144 1.88 -17.79 4.61
N ASP A 145 0.75 -18.23 4.09
CA ASP A 145 -0.10 -19.28 4.63
C ASP A 145 -0.70 -18.97 6.02
N LYS A 146 -0.67 -17.69 6.44
CA LYS A 146 -1.30 -17.20 7.67
C LYS A 146 -2.70 -16.67 7.40
N SER A 147 -3.61 -16.94 8.34
CA SER A 147 -4.98 -16.44 8.33
C SER A 147 -5.40 -15.96 9.72
N LEU A 148 -6.56 -15.33 9.84
CA LEU A 148 -7.10 -14.96 11.16
C LEU A 148 -7.36 -16.16 12.08
N ALA A 149 -7.57 -17.34 11.49
CA ALA A 149 -7.89 -18.55 12.24
C ALA A 149 -6.66 -19.33 12.72
N ASN A 150 -5.53 -19.27 11.97
CA ASN A 150 -4.37 -20.13 12.21
C ASN A 150 -3.14 -19.41 12.77
N ALA A 151 -3.20 -18.08 12.98
CA ALA A 151 -2.06 -17.32 13.46
C ALA A 151 -2.41 -16.37 14.62
N ASP A 152 -1.47 -16.26 15.57
CA ASP A 152 -1.50 -15.17 16.56
C ASP A 152 -0.83 -13.94 15.95
N TRP A 153 -1.64 -12.94 15.61
CA TRP A 153 -1.23 -11.71 14.93
C TRP A 153 -0.56 -10.72 15.89
N ARG A 154 0.49 -11.18 16.56
CA ARG A 154 1.40 -10.38 17.39
C ARG A 154 2.83 -10.77 17.08
N VAL A 155 3.78 -9.87 17.32
CA VAL A 155 5.20 -10.21 17.25
C VAL A 155 5.60 -11.10 18.41
N LYS A 156 6.63 -11.94 18.27
CA LYS A 156 7.10 -12.87 19.31
C LYS A 156 7.44 -12.17 20.62
N LYS A 157 7.98 -10.95 20.57
CA LYS A 157 8.24 -10.14 21.77
C LYS A 157 6.98 -9.85 22.58
N ASP A 158 5.82 -9.82 21.93
CA ASP A 158 4.51 -9.60 22.56
C ASP A 158 3.74 -10.92 22.76
N GLY A 159 4.42 -12.06 22.64
CA GLY A 159 3.84 -13.39 22.84
C GLY A 159 3.16 -14.00 21.62
N GLY A 160 3.30 -13.40 20.42
CA GLY A 160 2.71 -13.89 19.19
C GLY A 160 3.64 -14.76 18.35
N GLN A 161 3.37 -14.85 17.04
CA GLN A 161 4.05 -15.79 16.13
C GLN A 161 5.03 -15.11 15.15
N PHE A 162 4.95 -13.78 14.96
CA PHE A 162 5.75 -13.09 13.97
C PHE A 162 7.09 -12.64 14.52
N ASP A 163 8.18 -12.92 13.82
CA ASP A 163 9.50 -12.47 14.19
C ASP A 163 9.63 -10.96 14.05
N GLN A 164 10.18 -10.34 15.08
CA GLN A 164 10.61 -8.94 15.00
C GLN A 164 12.04 -8.87 14.44
N ILE A 165 12.41 -7.69 13.97
CA ILE A 165 13.79 -7.37 13.55
C ILE A 165 14.57 -6.94 14.78
N THR A 166 15.77 -7.51 15.00
CA THR A 166 16.66 -7.14 16.11
C THR A 166 16.96 -5.63 16.05
N GLY A 167 16.67 -4.94 17.15
CA GLY A 167 16.82 -3.49 17.25
C GLY A 167 15.70 -2.66 16.61
N ALA A 168 14.71 -3.27 15.95
CA ALA A 168 13.62 -2.58 15.26
C ALA A 168 12.28 -3.33 15.42
N THR A 169 11.69 -3.31 16.61
CA THR A 169 10.41 -4.02 16.89
C THR A 169 9.18 -3.24 16.42
N ILE A 170 9.28 -1.91 16.31
CA ILE A 170 8.12 -1.04 16.02
C ILE A 170 7.56 -1.33 14.64
N SER A 171 8.40 -1.33 13.61
CA SER A 171 7.98 -1.52 12.22
C SER A 171 7.33 -2.89 11.98
N PRO A 172 7.89 -4.04 12.41
CA PRO A 172 7.21 -5.34 12.37
C PRO A 172 5.86 -5.37 13.08
N ARG A 173 5.78 -4.78 14.29
CA ARG A 173 4.53 -4.71 15.05
C ARG A 173 3.45 -3.93 14.28
N ALA A 174 3.82 -2.79 13.70
CA ALA A 174 2.92 -1.97 12.90
C ALA A 174 2.40 -2.72 11.67
N ILE A 175 3.28 -3.45 10.96
CA ILE A 175 2.93 -4.25 9.79
C ILE A 175 1.97 -5.38 10.17
N VAL A 176 2.29 -6.17 11.19
CA VAL A 176 1.43 -7.28 11.65
C VAL A 176 0.04 -6.78 12.01
N LYS A 177 -0.06 -5.65 12.74
CA LYS A 177 -1.33 -5.01 13.10
C LYS A 177 -2.11 -4.55 11.85
N ALA A 178 -1.43 -3.93 10.89
CA ALA A 178 -2.07 -3.41 9.68
C ALA A 178 -2.58 -4.52 8.76
N VAL A 179 -1.79 -5.59 8.57
CA VAL A 179 -2.19 -6.75 7.78
C VAL A 179 -3.39 -7.45 8.44
N LYS A 180 -3.33 -7.68 9.76
CA LYS A 180 -4.47 -8.23 10.53
C LYS A 180 -5.74 -7.42 10.29
N GLY A 181 -5.69 -6.10 10.45
CA GLY A 181 -6.84 -5.23 10.22
C GLY A 181 -7.38 -5.29 8.78
N GLY A 182 -6.48 -5.48 7.80
CA GLY A 182 -6.86 -5.72 6.41
C GLY A 182 -7.61 -7.03 6.21
N LEU A 183 -7.17 -8.11 6.86
CA LEU A 183 -7.83 -9.42 6.82
C LEU A 183 -9.20 -9.40 7.54
N GLU A 184 -9.30 -8.69 8.66
CA GLU A 184 -10.57 -8.50 9.38
C GLU A 184 -11.58 -7.78 8.48
N TYR A 185 -11.15 -6.69 7.83
CA TYR A 185 -11.99 -5.97 6.89
C TYR A 185 -12.43 -6.86 5.71
N TYR A 186 -11.50 -7.63 5.13
CA TYR A 186 -11.81 -8.57 4.05
C TYR A 186 -12.86 -9.60 4.48
N ARG A 187 -12.69 -10.21 5.66
CA ARG A 187 -13.65 -11.18 6.20
C ARG A 187 -15.05 -10.59 6.29
N ASP A 188 -15.16 -9.37 6.81
CA ASP A 188 -16.44 -8.72 7.08
C ASP A 188 -17.15 -8.24 5.78
N HIS A 189 -16.39 -7.97 4.71
CA HIS A 189 -16.89 -7.48 3.40
C HIS A 189 -16.64 -8.48 2.25
N ARG A 190 -16.34 -9.74 2.59
CA ARG A 190 -15.99 -10.76 1.60
C ARG A 190 -17.02 -10.88 0.48
N GLY A 191 -18.30 -10.84 0.81
CA GLY A 191 -19.38 -10.93 -0.18
C GLY A 191 -19.33 -9.81 -1.22
N GLU A 192 -19.08 -8.58 -0.80
CA GLU A 192 -18.99 -7.42 -1.69
C GLU A 192 -17.72 -7.45 -2.56
N ILE A 193 -16.58 -7.89 -1.99
CA ILE A 193 -15.29 -7.95 -2.68
C ILE A 193 -15.27 -9.06 -3.74
N LEU A 194 -15.94 -10.19 -3.44
CA LEU A 194 -15.99 -11.34 -4.34
C LEU A 194 -17.14 -11.30 -5.34
N ALA A 195 -18.15 -10.43 -5.12
CA ALA A 195 -19.27 -10.29 -6.04
C ALA A 195 -18.79 -10.01 -7.46
N GLU A 196 -19.31 -10.72 -8.44
CA GLU A 196 -19.13 -10.38 -9.84
C GLU A 196 -19.78 -9.02 -10.08
N GLN A 197 -19.03 -8.05 -10.60
CA GLN A 197 -19.65 -6.85 -11.15
C GLN A 197 -20.41 -7.30 -12.40
N GLU A 198 -21.75 -7.26 -12.34
CA GLU A 198 -22.55 -7.31 -13.56
C GLU A 198 -22.01 -6.21 -14.48
N ALA A 199 -21.48 -6.62 -15.62
CA ALA A 199 -20.97 -5.69 -16.62
C ALA A 199 -22.12 -4.76 -16.99
N THR A 200 -22.08 -3.53 -16.48
CA THR A 200 -22.97 -2.48 -16.94
C THR A 200 -22.61 -2.22 -18.40
N GLN A 201 -23.47 -2.74 -19.28
CA GLN A 201 -23.45 -2.47 -20.74
C GLN A 201 -23.66 -0.99 -21.02
#